data_a5b38c401044f029131674bd6f3a4157
#
_entry.id   a5b38c401044f029131674bd6f3a4157
#
_cell.length_a   1.000
_cell.length_b   1.000
_cell.length_c   1.000
_cell.angle_alpha   90.00
_cell.angle_beta   90.00
_cell.angle_gamma   90.00
#
_symmetry.space_group_name_H-M   'P 1'
#
loop_
_entity.id
_entity.type
_entity.pdbx_description
1 polymer ?
#
loop_
_entity_poly.entity_id
_entity_poly.type
_entity_poly.pdbx_seq_one_letter_code
_entity_poly.pdbx_strand_id
1 'polypeptide(L)'
;MNVLYDFRFNTVKSRTEYRAASSSGLYQPVTKFVLNSFRRRLDATAGIVTSAENIRTILESDFARKVHPIREYFNTLPLLNPAEHGHIGRLLNTVQVANPGKWEEYFTKWLIGVVANAMNDTGCQNHTCLVLTGDKQGQFKSWWLDNLCPTPLKNYLFTGKIDPQGKDILTLIAEYLFINIDDQLKELNKQNENALKNLITTPAVKYRRPYDVYIEEYPHLASFMASVNGNEFLTDPTGSRRFLPFEVLRIDKPTAAVSYTHLRA
;
A
#
# COMPACT_ATOMS: atom_id res chain seq x y z
N MET A 1 26.76 11.47 -11.85
CA MET A 1 25.90 10.61 -10.99
C MET A 1 24.83 9.87 -11.82
N ASN A 2 24.16 10.48 -12.78
CA ASN A 2 23.14 9.81 -13.64
C ASN A 2 23.65 8.62 -14.45
N VAL A 3 24.95 8.53 -14.69
CA VAL A 3 25.55 7.34 -15.36
C VAL A 3 25.53 6.11 -14.44
N LEU A 4 25.60 6.32 -13.13
CA LEU A 4 25.69 5.25 -12.12
C LEU A 4 24.37 4.97 -11.42
N TYR A 5 23.50 5.98 -11.32
CA TYR A 5 22.26 5.92 -10.56
C TYR A 5 21.11 6.54 -11.34
N ASP A 6 19.95 5.91 -11.21
CA ASP A 6 18.65 6.43 -11.65
C ASP A 6 17.96 7.05 -10.42
N PHE A 7 17.60 8.34 -10.52
CA PHE A 7 16.96 9.11 -9.45
C PHE A 7 15.53 9.45 -9.81
N ARG A 8 14.65 9.40 -8.81
CA ARG A 8 13.28 9.90 -8.93
C ARG A 8 12.85 10.62 -7.66
N PHE A 9 11.98 11.61 -7.79
CA PHE A 9 11.25 12.17 -6.66
C PHE A 9 9.91 11.46 -6.52
N ASN A 10 9.76 10.69 -5.44
CA ASN A 10 8.54 9.97 -5.11
C ASN A 10 7.50 10.94 -4.53
N THR A 11 6.46 11.25 -5.30
CA THR A 11 5.43 12.21 -4.91
C THR A 11 4.52 11.70 -3.80
N VAL A 12 4.34 10.37 -3.67
CA VAL A 12 3.54 9.75 -2.60
C VAL A 12 4.21 9.93 -1.25
N LYS A 13 5.52 9.63 -1.16
CA LYS A 13 6.30 9.69 0.09
C LYS A 13 7.11 10.98 0.24
N SER A 14 6.95 11.93 -0.69
CA SER A 14 7.63 13.25 -0.73
C SER A 14 9.14 13.16 -0.45
N ARG A 15 9.82 12.26 -1.17
CA ARG A 15 11.26 12.06 -0.99
C ARG A 15 11.95 11.62 -2.27
N THR A 16 13.23 11.93 -2.37
CA THR A 16 14.04 11.39 -3.45
C THR A 16 14.42 9.94 -3.18
N GLU A 17 14.34 9.13 -4.21
CA GLU A 17 14.71 7.72 -4.23
C GLU A 17 15.72 7.47 -5.36
N TYR A 18 16.54 6.44 -5.20
CA TYR A 18 17.56 6.05 -6.16
C TYR A 18 17.64 4.54 -6.32
N ARG A 19 18.16 4.10 -7.42
CA ARG A 19 18.66 2.73 -7.66
C ARG A 19 19.90 2.78 -8.54
N ALA A 20 20.68 1.70 -8.59
CA ALA A 20 21.77 1.60 -9.57
C ALA A 20 21.19 1.62 -10.98
N ALA A 21 21.79 2.37 -11.90
CA ALA A 21 21.31 2.50 -13.28
C ALA A 21 21.29 1.15 -14.04
N SER A 22 22.18 0.23 -13.66
CA SER A 22 22.24 -1.14 -14.21
C SER A 22 21.26 -2.11 -13.56
N SER A 23 20.48 -1.69 -12.57
CA SER A 23 19.60 -2.56 -11.78
C SER A 23 18.13 -2.35 -12.14
N SER A 24 17.39 -3.45 -12.27
CA SER A 24 15.93 -3.46 -12.28
C SER A 24 15.31 -3.57 -10.87
N GLY A 25 16.14 -3.48 -9.82
CA GLY A 25 15.71 -3.58 -8.43
C GLY A 25 14.84 -2.42 -7.95
N LEU A 26 14.32 -2.56 -6.73
CA LEU A 26 13.48 -1.53 -6.11
C LEU A 26 14.29 -0.27 -5.80
N TYR A 27 13.63 0.88 -5.96
CA TYR A 27 14.18 2.15 -5.53
C TYR A 27 14.32 2.21 -4.01
N GLN A 28 15.42 2.80 -3.56
CA GLN A 28 15.75 2.99 -2.15
C GLN A 28 15.71 4.49 -1.79
N PRO A 29 15.33 4.87 -0.58
CA PRO A 29 15.33 6.27 -0.17
C PRO A 29 16.75 6.82 -0.11
N VAL A 30 16.92 8.08 -0.51
CA VAL A 30 18.16 8.83 -0.35
C VAL A 30 18.25 9.29 1.11
N THR A 31 18.90 8.49 1.95
CA THR A 31 19.15 8.80 3.37
C THR A 31 20.39 9.69 3.55
N LYS A 32 20.58 10.25 4.75
CA LYS A 32 21.82 10.98 5.11
C LYS A 32 23.08 10.14 4.87
N PHE A 33 23.03 8.85 5.16
CA PHE A 33 24.15 7.93 4.89
C PHE A 33 24.45 7.84 3.39
N VAL A 34 23.42 7.74 2.56
CA VAL A 34 23.54 7.66 1.10
C VAL A 34 24.10 8.98 0.54
N LEU A 35 23.62 10.14 1.00
CA LEU A 35 24.16 11.45 0.62
C LEU A 35 25.64 11.57 0.92
N ASN A 36 26.08 11.16 2.11
CA ASN A 36 27.51 11.17 2.47
C ASN A 36 28.32 10.19 1.61
N SER A 37 27.75 9.06 1.23
CA SER A 37 28.39 8.11 0.32
C SER A 37 28.52 8.66 -1.09
N PHE A 38 27.53 9.38 -1.59
CA PHE A 38 27.61 10.09 -2.88
C PHE A 38 28.67 11.20 -2.85
N ARG A 39 28.71 12.00 -1.77
CA ARG A 39 29.75 13.01 -1.59
C ARG A 39 31.16 12.42 -1.68
N ARG A 40 31.43 11.38 -0.88
CA ARG A 40 32.73 10.69 -0.89
C ARG A 40 33.08 10.12 -2.26
N ARG A 41 32.09 9.57 -2.97
CA ARG A 41 32.32 8.99 -4.30
C ARG A 41 32.60 10.09 -5.34
N LEU A 42 31.90 11.20 -5.33
CA LEU A 42 32.14 12.33 -6.23
C LEU A 42 33.57 12.89 -6.06
N ASP A 43 34.02 13.04 -4.82
CA ASP A 43 35.39 13.45 -4.52
C ASP A 43 36.41 12.44 -5.06
N ALA A 44 36.26 11.16 -4.71
CA ALA A 44 37.22 10.11 -5.05
C ALA A 44 37.28 9.80 -6.56
N THR A 45 36.17 9.91 -7.31
CA THR A 45 36.11 9.50 -8.73
C THR A 45 36.17 10.64 -9.73
N ALA A 46 35.76 11.83 -9.31
CA ALA A 46 35.66 13.01 -10.22
C ALA A 46 36.37 14.26 -9.66
N GLY A 47 36.98 14.18 -8.49
CA GLY A 47 37.61 15.34 -7.82
C GLY A 47 36.61 16.44 -7.45
N ILE A 48 35.32 16.14 -7.39
CA ILE A 48 34.25 17.10 -7.07
C ILE A 48 34.05 17.17 -5.56
N VAL A 49 34.55 18.27 -4.97
CA VAL A 49 34.36 18.55 -3.54
C VAL A 49 33.05 19.33 -3.38
N THR A 50 32.08 18.72 -2.68
CA THR A 50 30.76 19.32 -2.41
C THR A 50 30.23 18.91 -1.05
N SER A 51 29.18 19.58 -0.56
CA SER A 51 28.49 19.21 0.69
C SER A 51 27.37 18.20 0.42
N ALA A 52 26.99 17.44 1.46
CA ALA A 52 25.80 16.57 1.38
C ALA A 52 24.52 17.39 1.17
N GLU A 53 24.47 18.63 1.69
CA GLU A 53 23.33 19.53 1.52
C GLU A 53 23.18 20.01 0.07
N ASN A 54 24.28 20.37 -0.59
CA ASN A 54 24.25 20.73 -2.02
C ASN A 54 23.75 19.55 -2.87
N ILE A 55 24.19 18.33 -2.57
CA ILE A 55 23.69 17.14 -3.27
C ILE A 55 22.20 16.99 -3.02
N ARG A 56 21.72 17.15 -1.78
CA ARG A 56 20.30 17.09 -1.45
C ARG A 56 19.50 18.12 -2.25
N THR A 57 19.93 19.38 -2.25
CA THR A 57 19.26 20.46 -2.98
C THR A 57 19.10 20.15 -4.47
N ILE A 58 20.13 19.57 -5.10
CA ILE A 58 20.04 19.11 -6.49
C ILE A 58 19.03 17.96 -6.65
N LEU A 59 19.10 16.96 -5.78
CA LEU A 59 18.24 15.79 -5.86
C LEU A 59 16.77 16.07 -5.52
N GLU A 60 16.47 17.12 -4.78
CA GLU A 60 15.12 17.59 -4.45
C GLU A 60 14.62 18.70 -5.41
N SER A 61 15.31 18.88 -6.55
CA SER A 61 14.92 19.79 -7.62
C SER A 61 14.34 19.03 -8.82
N ASP A 62 14.17 19.72 -9.95
CA ASP A 62 13.77 19.16 -11.24
C ASP A 62 14.79 18.18 -11.86
N PHE A 63 15.96 18.06 -11.27
CA PHE A 63 16.95 17.04 -11.60
C PHE A 63 16.40 15.60 -11.41
N ALA A 64 15.61 15.37 -10.41
CA ALA A 64 14.96 14.08 -10.16
C ALA A 64 13.52 14.09 -10.72
N ARG A 65 13.25 13.22 -11.69
CA ARG A 65 11.92 13.10 -12.30
C ARG A 65 10.85 12.83 -11.23
N LYS A 66 9.80 13.65 -11.18
CA LYS A 66 8.64 13.41 -10.29
C LYS A 66 7.86 12.20 -10.76
N VAL A 67 7.59 11.28 -9.84
CA VAL A 67 6.90 10.02 -10.10
C VAL A 67 5.91 9.74 -8.99
N HIS A 68 4.73 9.27 -9.37
CA HIS A 68 3.79 8.60 -8.48
C HIS A 68 3.95 7.08 -8.64
N PRO A 69 4.74 6.38 -7.79
CA PRO A 69 5.17 5.01 -8.08
C PRO A 69 4.04 3.99 -8.22
N ILE A 70 2.94 4.19 -7.50
CA ILE A 70 1.78 3.30 -7.57
C ILE A 70 1.08 3.46 -8.93
N ARG A 71 0.87 4.69 -9.40
CA ARG A 71 0.28 4.93 -10.73
C ARG A 71 1.22 4.50 -11.86
N GLU A 72 2.51 4.75 -11.70
CA GLU A 72 3.51 4.26 -12.67
C GLU A 72 3.41 2.73 -12.79
N TYR A 73 3.31 2.01 -11.67
CA TYR A 73 3.14 0.56 -11.69
C TYR A 73 1.89 0.14 -12.48
N PHE A 74 0.72 0.69 -12.17
CA PHE A 74 -0.52 0.32 -12.88
C PHE A 74 -0.49 0.71 -14.36
N ASN A 75 0.07 1.87 -14.70
CA ASN A 75 0.18 2.34 -16.10
C ASN A 75 1.20 1.55 -16.94
N THR A 76 2.15 0.87 -16.30
CA THR A 76 3.15 0.05 -17.00
C THR A 76 2.78 -1.43 -17.09
N LEU A 77 1.64 -1.82 -16.52
CA LEU A 77 1.14 -3.18 -16.70
C LEU A 77 0.82 -3.43 -18.18
N PRO A 78 1.11 -4.63 -18.70
CA PRO A 78 0.72 -4.99 -20.05
C PRO A 78 -0.81 -4.95 -20.17
N LEU A 79 -1.30 -4.60 -21.36
CA LEU A 79 -2.72 -4.71 -21.66
C LEU A 79 -3.18 -6.15 -21.47
N LEU A 80 -4.37 -6.31 -20.90
CA LEU A 80 -4.97 -7.63 -20.74
C LEU A 80 -5.10 -8.31 -22.10
N ASN A 81 -4.50 -9.48 -22.24
CA ASN A 81 -4.74 -10.32 -23.40
C ASN A 81 -6.19 -10.87 -23.31
N PRO A 82 -7.07 -10.60 -24.29
CA PRO A 82 -8.45 -11.08 -24.24
C PRO A 82 -8.57 -12.62 -24.14
N ALA A 83 -7.53 -13.34 -24.53
CA ALA A 83 -7.47 -14.81 -24.38
C ALA A 83 -7.10 -15.27 -22.96
N GLU A 84 -6.60 -14.36 -22.12
CA GLU A 84 -6.20 -14.64 -20.73
C GLU A 84 -7.29 -14.16 -19.78
N HIS A 85 -8.30 -14.98 -19.56
CA HIS A 85 -9.39 -14.69 -18.62
C HIS A 85 -9.14 -15.34 -17.25
N GLY A 86 -9.81 -14.82 -16.22
CA GLY A 86 -9.95 -15.50 -14.93
C GLY A 86 -8.79 -15.28 -13.95
N HIS A 87 -7.96 -14.23 -14.10
CA HIS A 87 -6.91 -13.92 -13.11
C HIS A 87 -7.48 -13.69 -11.70
N ILE A 88 -8.56 -12.90 -11.59
CA ILE A 88 -9.24 -12.67 -10.31
C ILE A 88 -9.83 -13.99 -9.80
N GLY A 89 -10.43 -14.79 -10.66
CA GLY A 89 -10.98 -16.10 -10.31
C GLY A 89 -9.90 -17.05 -9.77
N ARG A 90 -8.70 -17.07 -10.38
CA ARG A 90 -7.57 -17.87 -9.84
C ARG A 90 -7.15 -17.40 -8.45
N LEU A 91 -7.13 -16.09 -8.21
CA LEU A 91 -6.84 -15.53 -6.90
C LEU A 91 -7.92 -15.90 -5.88
N LEU A 92 -9.19 -15.74 -6.24
CA LEU A 92 -10.33 -16.09 -5.40
C LEU A 92 -10.30 -17.56 -4.98
N ASN A 93 -9.93 -18.46 -5.89
CA ASN A 93 -9.85 -19.89 -5.64
C ASN A 93 -8.73 -20.31 -4.66
N THR A 94 -7.80 -19.39 -4.33
CA THR A 94 -6.79 -19.65 -3.28
C THR A 94 -7.36 -19.56 -1.87
N VAL A 95 -8.60 -19.04 -1.72
CA VAL A 95 -9.27 -18.91 -0.43
C VAL A 95 -10.64 -19.57 -0.50
N GLN A 96 -10.84 -20.58 0.32
CA GLN A 96 -12.15 -21.21 0.52
C GLN A 96 -12.88 -20.48 1.63
N VAL A 97 -14.05 -19.94 1.35
CA VAL A 97 -14.90 -19.22 2.30
C VAL A 97 -16.27 -19.89 2.45
N ALA A 98 -16.97 -19.58 3.55
CA ALA A 98 -18.31 -20.13 3.81
C ALA A 98 -19.37 -19.70 2.77
N ASN A 99 -19.19 -18.53 2.11
CA ASN A 99 -20.11 -18.01 1.08
C ASN A 99 -19.36 -17.62 -0.19
N PRO A 100 -19.10 -18.55 -1.12
CA PRO A 100 -18.30 -18.31 -2.32
C PRO A 100 -18.88 -17.26 -3.27
N GLY A 101 -20.22 -17.23 -3.47
CA GLY A 101 -20.85 -16.29 -4.39
C GLY A 101 -20.71 -14.84 -3.95
N LYS A 102 -20.91 -14.56 -2.66
CA LYS A 102 -20.65 -13.21 -2.11
C LYS A 102 -19.17 -12.88 -2.10
N TRP A 103 -18.30 -13.85 -1.90
CA TRP A 103 -16.85 -13.67 -1.95
C TRP A 103 -16.40 -13.17 -3.31
N GLU A 104 -16.79 -13.85 -4.38
CA GLU A 104 -16.46 -13.46 -5.76
C GLU A 104 -16.95 -12.04 -6.08
N GLU A 105 -18.22 -11.75 -5.80
CA GLU A 105 -18.82 -10.45 -6.09
C GLU A 105 -18.14 -9.31 -5.35
N TYR A 106 -18.06 -9.41 -4.02
CA TYR A 106 -17.60 -8.28 -3.20
C TYR A 106 -16.08 -8.12 -3.22
N PHE A 107 -15.32 -9.21 -3.29
CA PHE A 107 -13.87 -9.12 -3.44
C PHE A 107 -13.50 -8.47 -4.78
N THR A 108 -14.16 -8.85 -5.87
CA THR A 108 -13.93 -8.23 -7.18
C THR A 108 -14.23 -6.73 -7.14
N LYS A 109 -15.36 -6.33 -6.58
CA LYS A 109 -15.72 -4.91 -6.41
C LYS A 109 -14.71 -4.17 -5.53
N TRP A 110 -14.29 -4.78 -4.44
CA TRP A 110 -13.28 -4.21 -3.54
C TRP A 110 -11.94 -4.03 -4.26
N LEU A 111 -11.48 -5.02 -5.01
CA LEU A 111 -10.22 -4.96 -5.76
C LEU A 111 -10.25 -3.88 -6.86
N ILE A 112 -11.36 -3.74 -7.57
CA ILE A 112 -11.58 -2.63 -8.53
C ILE A 112 -11.51 -1.29 -7.77
N GLY A 113 -12.13 -1.21 -6.59
CA GLY A 113 -12.07 -0.04 -5.71
C GLY A 113 -10.64 0.32 -5.28
N VAL A 114 -9.76 -0.65 -5.04
CA VAL A 114 -8.34 -0.42 -4.74
C VAL A 114 -7.66 0.32 -5.90
N VAL A 115 -7.83 -0.18 -7.12
CA VAL A 115 -7.22 0.45 -8.31
C VAL A 115 -7.82 1.84 -8.57
N ALA A 116 -9.15 1.95 -8.49
CA ALA A 116 -9.85 3.22 -8.69
C ALA A 116 -9.38 4.27 -7.66
N ASN A 117 -9.21 3.88 -6.41
CA ASN A 117 -8.72 4.77 -5.33
C ASN A 117 -7.28 5.23 -5.60
N ALA A 118 -6.42 4.33 -6.06
CA ALA A 118 -5.02 4.64 -6.37
C ALA A 118 -4.87 5.56 -7.60
N MET A 119 -5.80 5.50 -8.55
CA MET A 119 -5.72 6.23 -9.82
C MET A 119 -6.43 7.59 -9.79
N ASN A 120 -7.24 7.88 -8.76
CA ASN A 120 -7.97 9.14 -8.62
C ASN A 120 -7.39 10.01 -7.51
N ASP A 121 -7.43 11.35 -7.73
CA ASP A 121 -7.06 12.35 -6.72
C ASP A 121 -8.29 12.93 -5.99
N THR A 122 -9.48 12.63 -6.46
CA THR A 122 -10.73 13.21 -5.94
C THR A 122 -11.64 12.14 -5.38
N GLY A 123 -11.90 12.23 -4.09
CA GLY A 123 -12.80 11.34 -3.37
C GLY A 123 -12.23 9.93 -3.15
N CYS A 124 -12.67 9.29 -2.09
CA CYS A 124 -12.37 7.89 -1.83
C CYS A 124 -13.26 7.01 -2.72
N GLN A 125 -12.68 6.07 -3.44
CA GLN A 125 -13.40 5.14 -4.32
C GLN A 125 -13.63 3.78 -3.65
N ASN A 126 -12.91 3.47 -2.56
CA ASN A 126 -13.03 2.22 -1.82
C ASN A 126 -13.51 2.47 -0.38
N HIS A 127 -14.82 2.44 -0.19
CA HIS A 127 -15.48 2.77 1.08
C HIS A 127 -15.60 1.57 2.01
N THR A 128 -14.88 0.48 1.76
CA THR A 128 -15.01 -0.76 2.50
C THR A 128 -13.67 -1.35 2.92
N CYS A 129 -13.67 -2.04 4.05
CA CYS A 129 -12.57 -2.82 4.57
C CYS A 129 -12.85 -4.30 4.30
N LEU A 130 -11.96 -4.97 3.59
CA LEU A 130 -12.02 -6.41 3.40
C LEU A 130 -11.60 -7.11 4.70
N VAL A 131 -12.42 -7.98 5.26
CA VAL A 131 -12.14 -8.65 6.53
C VAL A 131 -12.17 -10.17 6.36
N LEU A 132 -11.05 -10.82 6.63
CA LEU A 132 -10.97 -12.27 6.69
C LEU A 132 -11.14 -12.71 8.15
N THR A 133 -12.24 -13.44 8.43
CA THR A 133 -12.54 -14.00 9.75
C THR A 133 -12.27 -15.51 9.78
N GLY A 134 -12.23 -16.11 10.96
CA GLY A 134 -12.14 -17.56 11.13
C GLY A 134 -11.68 -17.93 12.54
N ASP A 135 -12.21 -19.02 13.05
CA ASP A 135 -12.04 -19.44 14.46
C ASP A 135 -10.66 -20.03 14.77
N LYS A 136 -9.93 -20.49 13.75
CA LYS A 136 -8.63 -21.13 13.93
C LYS A 136 -7.49 -20.14 13.74
N GLN A 137 -6.54 -20.14 14.67
CA GLN A 137 -5.24 -19.50 14.47
C GLN A 137 -4.42 -20.24 13.42
N GLY A 138 -3.50 -19.55 12.75
CA GLY A 138 -2.62 -20.18 11.77
C GLY A 138 -3.24 -20.43 10.39
N GLN A 139 -4.41 -19.89 10.08
CA GLN A 139 -5.05 -20.01 8.75
C GLN A 139 -4.40 -19.12 7.67
N PHE A 140 -3.28 -18.48 7.95
CA PHE A 140 -2.54 -17.62 7.01
C PHE A 140 -3.31 -16.40 6.46
N LYS A 141 -4.37 -15.92 7.17
CA LYS A 141 -5.21 -14.79 6.75
C LYS A 141 -4.39 -13.52 6.50
N SER A 142 -3.63 -13.05 7.49
CA SER A 142 -2.77 -11.85 7.37
C SER A 142 -1.72 -12.01 6.28
N TRP A 143 -1.10 -13.19 6.18
CA TRP A 143 -0.14 -13.50 5.13
C TRP A 143 -0.77 -13.39 3.74
N TRP A 144 -1.97 -13.92 3.54
CA TRP A 144 -2.68 -13.84 2.26
C TRP A 144 -3.02 -12.41 1.89
N LEU A 145 -3.56 -11.63 2.85
CA LEU A 145 -3.84 -10.21 2.65
C LEU A 145 -2.58 -9.43 2.26
N ASP A 146 -1.47 -9.65 2.95
CA ASP A 146 -0.20 -8.99 2.63
C ASP A 146 0.29 -9.32 1.21
N ASN A 147 -0.02 -10.51 0.71
CA ASN A 147 0.36 -10.94 -0.64
C ASN A 147 -0.57 -10.40 -1.75
N LEU A 148 -1.67 -9.75 -1.43
CA LEU A 148 -2.43 -8.95 -2.40
C LEU A 148 -1.62 -7.75 -2.90
N CYS A 149 -0.69 -7.25 -2.09
CA CYS A 149 0.19 -6.16 -2.50
C CYS A 149 1.28 -6.68 -3.46
N PRO A 150 1.35 -6.16 -4.71
CA PRO A 150 2.37 -6.55 -5.66
C PRO A 150 3.79 -6.32 -5.12
N THR A 151 4.73 -7.20 -5.45
CA THR A 151 6.12 -7.11 -4.98
C THR A 151 6.77 -5.73 -5.21
N PRO A 152 6.60 -5.07 -6.39
CA PRO A 152 7.16 -3.72 -6.60
C PRO A 152 6.55 -2.65 -5.70
N LEU A 153 5.35 -2.89 -5.13
CA LEU A 153 4.62 -1.96 -4.28
C LEU A 153 4.66 -2.33 -2.79
N LYS A 154 5.47 -3.30 -2.37
CA LYS A 154 5.56 -3.73 -0.96
C LYS A 154 5.90 -2.59 0.02
N ASN A 155 6.61 -1.56 -0.43
CA ASN A 155 6.88 -0.35 0.36
C ASN A 155 5.62 0.52 0.62
N TYR A 156 4.48 0.18 -0.01
CA TYR A 156 3.18 0.83 0.13
C TYR A 156 2.15 -0.09 0.80
N LEU A 157 2.59 -1.14 1.46
CA LEU A 157 1.80 -1.98 2.35
C LEU A 157 2.19 -1.66 3.80
N PHE A 158 1.19 -1.35 4.61
CA PHE A 158 1.31 -1.30 6.06
C PHE A 158 0.59 -2.52 6.65
N THR A 159 1.25 -3.22 7.55
CA THR A 159 0.64 -4.32 8.32
C THR A 159 0.92 -4.09 9.79
N GLY A 160 -0.12 -4.06 10.61
CA GLY A 160 0.01 -3.85 12.04
C GLY A 160 -1.18 -3.18 12.68
N LYS A 161 -1.01 -2.81 13.94
CA LYS A 161 -2.01 -2.06 14.71
C LYS A 161 -1.98 -0.59 14.32
N ILE A 162 -3.15 0.01 14.26
CA ILE A 162 -3.34 1.45 13.98
C ILE A 162 -4.02 2.13 15.17
N ASP A 163 -3.77 3.41 15.35
CA ASP A 163 -4.58 4.27 16.22
C ASP A 163 -5.52 5.11 15.33
N PRO A 164 -6.82 4.79 15.28
CA PRO A 164 -7.77 5.52 14.43
C PRO A 164 -7.95 6.99 14.79
N GLN A 165 -7.51 7.43 15.96
CA GLN A 165 -7.57 8.83 16.41
C GLN A 165 -6.19 9.50 16.39
N GLY A 166 -5.13 8.74 16.14
CA GLY A 166 -3.77 9.21 16.07
C GLY A 166 -3.51 10.08 14.84
N LYS A 167 -2.43 10.87 14.88
CA LYS A 167 -2.03 11.69 13.71
C LYS A 167 -1.37 10.84 12.62
N ASP A 168 -0.72 9.75 12.98
CA ASP A 168 0.05 8.92 12.06
C ASP A 168 -0.85 8.20 11.05
N ILE A 169 -2.12 7.91 11.42
CA ILE A 169 -3.08 7.29 10.50
C ILE A 169 -3.32 8.14 9.25
N LEU A 170 -3.26 9.47 9.35
CA LEU A 170 -3.44 10.37 8.20
C LEU A 170 -2.32 10.17 7.17
N THR A 171 -1.08 9.98 7.65
CA THR A 171 0.06 9.64 6.79
C THR A 171 -0.11 8.26 6.14
N LEU A 172 -0.60 7.27 6.90
CA LEU A 172 -0.86 5.94 6.34
C LEU A 172 -1.91 6.00 5.22
N ILE A 173 -3.01 6.76 5.42
CA ILE A 173 -4.07 6.92 4.42
C ILE A 173 -3.56 7.58 3.14
N ALA A 174 -2.67 8.56 3.25
CA ALA A 174 -2.14 9.31 2.11
C ALA A 174 -0.97 8.64 1.39
N GLU A 175 -0.22 7.75 2.06
CA GLU A 175 1.05 7.26 1.56
C GLU A 175 1.10 5.73 1.30
N TYR A 176 0.06 4.99 1.67
CA TYR A 176 0.02 3.54 1.49
C TYR A 176 -1.11 3.11 0.56
N LEU A 177 -0.88 2.08 -0.23
CA LEU A 177 -1.89 1.46 -1.07
C LEU A 177 -2.80 0.54 -0.26
N PHE A 178 -2.19 -0.21 0.68
CA PHE A 178 -2.90 -1.12 1.57
C PHE A 178 -2.56 -0.85 3.03
N ILE A 179 -3.59 -0.87 3.86
CA ILE A 179 -3.49 -0.90 5.31
C ILE A 179 -4.12 -2.21 5.79
N ASN A 180 -3.27 -3.16 6.20
CA ASN A 180 -3.69 -4.42 6.78
C ASN A 180 -3.70 -4.31 8.31
N ILE A 181 -4.92 -4.25 8.88
CA ILE A 181 -5.14 -4.17 10.33
C ILE A 181 -5.13 -5.60 10.87
N ASP A 182 -3.98 -5.99 11.43
CA ASP A 182 -3.78 -7.36 11.89
C ASP A 182 -4.34 -7.55 13.31
N ASP A 183 -5.32 -8.44 13.43
CA ASP A 183 -5.96 -8.93 14.67
C ASP A 183 -6.40 -7.85 15.69
N GLN A 184 -6.63 -6.61 15.23
CA GLN A 184 -6.96 -5.48 16.10
C GLN A 184 -8.46 -5.18 16.18
N LEU A 185 -9.25 -5.55 15.17
CA LEU A 185 -10.66 -5.10 15.08
C LEU A 185 -11.50 -5.50 16.28
N LYS A 186 -11.21 -6.64 16.93
CA LYS A 186 -11.87 -7.08 18.16
C LYS A 186 -11.55 -6.23 19.39
N GLU A 187 -10.35 -5.63 19.39
CA GLU A 187 -9.86 -4.83 20.52
C GLU A 187 -10.37 -3.39 20.48
N LEU A 188 -10.99 -2.98 19.36
CA LEU A 188 -11.50 -1.63 19.20
C LEU A 188 -12.72 -1.41 20.09
N ASN A 189 -12.64 -0.37 20.93
CA ASN A 189 -13.83 0.15 21.59
C ASN A 189 -14.75 0.86 20.60
N LYS A 190 -15.99 1.14 20.99
CA LYS A 190 -17.00 1.79 20.13
C LYS A 190 -16.53 3.11 19.53
N GLN A 191 -15.73 3.89 20.27
CA GLN A 191 -15.22 5.19 19.79
C GLN A 191 -14.19 4.98 18.67
N ASN A 192 -13.25 4.05 18.84
CA ASN A 192 -12.23 3.73 17.83
C ASN A 192 -12.83 3.04 16.61
N GLU A 193 -13.86 2.20 16.80
CA GLU A 193 -14.62 1.61 15.70
C GLU A 193 -15.30 2.69 14.85
N ASN A 194 -15.93 3.69 15.46
CA ASN A 194 -16.55 4.81 14.75
C ASN A 194 -15.50 5.69 14.06
N ALA A 195 -14.37 5.94 14.70
CA ALA A 195 -13.27 6.68 14.08
C ALA A 195 -12.74 5.93 12.84
N LEU A 196 -12.53 4.62 12.93
CA LEU A 196 -12.11 3.79 11.79
C LEU A 196 -13.15 3.80 10.66
N LYS A 197 -14.44 3.69 10.98
CA LYS A 197 -15.53 3.79 9.99
C LYS A 197 -15.48 5.11 9.22
N ASN A 198 -15.18 6.23 9.90
CA ASN A 198 -15.05 7.53 9.28
C ASN A 198 -13.79 7.59 8.40
N LEU A 199 -12.65 7.09 8.87
CA LEU A 199 -11.41 7.07 8.12
C LEU A 199 -11.55 6.29 6.80
N ILE A 200 -12.22 5.12 6.81
CA ILE A 200 -12.44 4.30 5.60
C ILE A 200 -13.16 5.09 4.50
N THR A 201 -14.00 6.04 4.85
CA THR A 201 -14.82 6.79 3.88
C THR A 201 -14.37 8.25 3.68
N THR A 202 -13.33 8.70 4.38
CA THR A 202 -12.80 10.06 4.25
C THR A 202 -12.25 10.28 2.84
N PRO A 203 -12.67 11.32 2.10
CA PRO A 203 -12.25 11.52 0.72
C PRO A 203 -10.79 11.99 0.58
N ALA A 204 -10.32 12.76 1.56
CA ALA A 204 -8.97 13.30 1.62
C ALA A 204 -8.57 13.54 3.08
N VAL A 205 -7.29 13.66 3.33
CA VAL A 205 -6.74 13.93 4.67
C VAL A 205 -5.91 15.20 4.66
N LYS A 206 -5.97 15.97 5.76
CA LYS A 206 -5.19 17.20 5.93
C LYS A 206 -4.20 17.02 7.05
N TYR A 207 -2.94 17.09 6.73
CA TYR A 207 -1.86 17.03 7.74
C TYR A 207 -0.61 17.75 7.23
N ARG A 208 0.30 18.03 8.18
CA ARG A 208 1.62 18.56 7.88
C ARG A 208 2.63 17.40 7.90
N ARG A 209 3.28 17.15 6.80
CA ARG A 209 4.37 16.18 6.76
C ARG A 209 5.53 16.62 7.66
N PRO A 210 6.32 15.67 8.18
CA PRO A 210 7.51 16.02 8.93
C PRO A 210 8.42 16.95 8.11
N TYR A 211 8.84 18.05 8.72
CA TYR A 211 9.67 19.12 8.13
C TYR A 211 8.98 20.05 7.12
N ASP A 212 7.75 19.80 6.72
CA ASP A 212 6.99 20.74 5.88
C ASP A 212 6.51 21.94 6.70
N VAL A 213 6.34 23.09 6.02
CA VAL A 213 5.91 24.35 6.63
C VAL A 213 4.38 24.41 6.76
N TYR A 214 3.66 23.88 5.77
CA TYR A 214 2.22 24.05 5.65
C TYR A 214 1.46 22.74 5.89
N ILE A 215 0.20 22.89 6.29
CA ILE A 215 -0.77 21.79 6.24
C ILE A 215 -1.30 21.73 4.83
N GLU A 216 -1.22 20.58 4.21
CA GLU A 216 -1.71 20.33 2.86
C GLU A 216 -2.78 19.26 2.87
N GLU A 217 -3.59 19.23 1.82
CA GLU A 217 -4.59 18.19 1.59
C GLU A 217 -4.00 17.10 0.68
N TYR A 218 -4.16 15.86 1.10
CA TYR A 218 -3.71 14.69 0.36
C TYR A 218 -4.90 13.78 0.05
N PRO A 219 -4.97 13.21 -1.16
CA PRO A 219 -6.03 12.27 -1.51
C PRO A 219 -5.96 11.01 -0.65
N HIS A 220 -7.10 10.38 -0.43
CA HIS A 220 -7.17 9.08 0.22
C HIS A 220 -6.69 8.00 -0.75
N LEU A 221 -5.50 7.49 -0.54
CA LEU A 221 -4.87 6.48 -1.38
C LEU A 221 -5.14 5.05 -0.87
N ALA A 222 -5.23 4.87 0.44
CA ALA A 222 -5.25 3.56 1.07
C ALA A 222 -6.55 2.80 0.86
N SER A 223 -6.43 1.48 0.73
CA SER A 223 -7.54 0.53 0.88
C SER A 223 -7.33 -0.32 2.12
N PHE A 224 -8.37 -0.45 2.93
CA PHE A 224 -8.29 -1.15 4.20
C PHE A 224 -8.60 -2.64 4.03
N MET A 225 -7.84 -3.45 4.74
CA MET A 225 -8.08 -4.87 4.90
C MET A 225 -7.72 -5.31 6.32
N ALA A 226 -8.28 -6.40 6.79
CA ALA A 226 -8.05 -6.89 8.14
C ALA A 226 -8.17 -8.41 8.24
N SER A 227 -7.46 -8.98 9.20
CA SER A 227 -7.66 -10.35 9.66
C SER A 227 -8.20 -10.35 11.09
N VAL A 228 -9.11 -11.28 11.39
CA VAL A 228 -9.71 -11.40 12.72
C VAL A 228 -9.86 -12.87 13.08
N ASN A 229 -9.57 -13.20 14.33
CA ASN A 229 -9.84 -14.52 14.89
C ASN A 229 -11.25 -14.54 15.53
N GLY A 230 -12.18 -15.35 14.95
CA GLY A 230 -13.59 -15.43 15.30
C GLY A 230 -14.49 -14.50 14.50
N ASN A 231 -15.79 -14.65 14.63
CA ASN A 231 -16.79 -13.99 13.79
C ASN A 231 -17.39 -12.73 14.44
N GLU A 232 -17.27 -12.58 15.75
CA GLU A 232 -17.75 -11.42 16.50
C GLU A 232 -16.62 -10.39 16.67
N PHE A 233 -16.60 -9.36 15.82
CA PHE A 233 -15.56 -8.31 15.86
C PHE A 233 -16.13 -6.89 15.79
N LEU A 234 -17.44 -6.72 15.57
CA LEU A 234 -18.12 -5.43 15.58
C LEU A 234 -19.04 -5.33 16.80
N THR A 235 -18.96 -4.21 17.49
CA THR A 235 -19.85 -3.91 18.61
C THR A 235 -21.20 -3.34 18.15
N ASP A 236 -21.26 -2.79 16.93
CA ASP A 236 -22.45 -2.18 16.33
C ASP A 236 -22.87 -2.93 15.05
N PRO A 237 -23.92 -3.78 15.12
CA PRO A 237 -24.40 -4.51 13.95
C PRO A 237 -25.00 -3.62 12.86
N THR A 238 -25.39 -2.37 13.18
CA THR A 238 -26.01 -1.43 12.21
C THR A 238 -24.97 -0.72 11.36
N GLY A 239 -23.73 -0.63 11.84
CA GLY A 239 -22.59 0.03 11.14
C GLY A 239 -21.76 -0.90 10.24
N SER A 240 -22.19 -2.14 10.05
CA SER A 240 -21.39 -3.19 9.39
C SER A 240 -21.17 -2.99 7.88
N ARG A 241 -21.91 -2.11 7.20
CA ARG A 241 -21.82 -1.90 5.74
C ARG A 241 -20.44 -1.51 5.21
N ARG A 242 -19.54 -1.01 6.08
CA ARG A 242 -18.16 -0.64 5.72
C ARG A 242 -17.18 -1.81 5.84
N PHE A 243 -17.60 -2.90 6.44
CA PHE A 243 -16.78 -4.08 6.59
C PHE A 243 -17.35 -5.21 5.74
N LEU A 244 -16.49 -5.89 5.00
CA LEU A 244 -16.83 -7.04 4.17
C LEU A 244 -16.26 -8.29 4.81
N PRO A 245 -16.96 -8.89 5.79
CA PRO A 245 -16.47 -10.07 6.49
C PRO A 245 -16.68 -11.34 5.67
N PHE A 246 -15.60 -12.13 5.57
CA PHE A 246 -15.64 -13.46 4.96
C PHE A 246 -15.01 -14.47 5.88
N GLU A 247 -15.79 -15.47 6.26
CA GLU A 247 -15.34 -16.59 7.06
C GLU A 247 -14.49 -17.52 6.20
N VAL A 248 -13.21 -17.61 6.56
CA VAL A 248 -12.21 -18.43 5.86
C VAL A 248 -12.27 -19.85 6.42
N LEU A 249 -12.53 -20.80 5.54
CA LEU A 249 -12.46 -22.23 5.84
C LEU A 249 -11.04 -22.75 5.64
N ARG A 250 -10.38 -22.32 4.54
CA ARG A 250 -9.02 -22.72 4.19
C ARG A 250 -8.38 -21.68 3.26
N ILE A 251 -7.07 -21.49 3.42
CA ILE A 251 -6.23 -20.76 2.46
C ILE A 251 -5.21 -21.74 1.91
N ASP A 252 -5.20 -21.88 0.58
CA ASP A 252 -4.18 -22.66 -0.11
C ASP A 252 -2.91 -21.83 -0.20
N LYS A 253 -1.95 -22.10 0.69
CA LYS A 253 -0.63 -21.48 0.63
C LYS A 253 0.11 -22.07 -0.56
N PRO A 254 0.45 -21.29 -1.59
CA PRO A 254 1.23 -21.83 -2.68
C PRO A 254 2.58 -22.33 -2.12
N THR A 255 2.91 -23.56 -2.43
CA THR A 255 4.27 -24.04 -2.33
C THR A 255 5.16 -23.08 -3.12
N ALA A 256 6.36 -22.80 -2.69
CA ALA A 256 7.27 -21.73 -3.11
C ALA A 256 7.46 -21.48 -4.64
N ALA A 257 6.82 -22.27 -5.49
CA ALA A 257 6.86 -22.17 -6.95
C ALA A 257 5.75 -21.29 -7.58
N VAL A 258 4.73 -20.88 -6.85
CA VAL A 258 3.68 -19.97 -7.38
C VAL A 258 3.97 -18.56 -6.88
N SER A 259 4.90 -17.92 -7.55
CA SER A 259 5.11 -16.49 -7.41
C SER A 259 3.83 -15.75 -7.81
N TYR A 260 3.27 -14.89 -6.93
CA TYR A 260 2.18 -13.96 -7.25
C TYR A 260 2.54 -12.95 -8.36
N THR A 261 3.68 -13.12 -9.03
CA THR A 261 4.04 -12.37 -10.25
C THR A 261 3.03 -12.56 -11.37
N HIS A 262 2.11 -13.53 -11.28
CA HIS A 262 1.02 -13.74 -12.23
C HIS A 262 -0.26 -12.95 -11.92
N LEU A 263 -0.29 -12.14 -10.86
CA LEU A 263 -1.33 -11.12 -10.66
C LEU A 263 -1.06 -9.86 -11.50
N ARG A 264 -0.31 -10.01 -12.59
CA ARG A 264 -0.19 -9.03 -13.65
C ARG A 264 -1.40 -9.18 -14.56
N ALA A 265 -2.49 -8.52 -14.21
CA ALA A 265 -3.56 -8.17 -15.14
C ALA A 265 -4.42 -7.08 -14.54
#